data_4a3ed93091d5223ef8c98fb73af94edd
#
_entry.id   4a3ed93091d5223ef8c98fb73af94edd
#
_cell.length_a   1.000
_cell.length_b   1.000
_cell.length_c   1.000
_cell.angle_alpha   90.00
_cell.angle_beta   90.00
_cell.angle_gamma   90.00
#
_symmetry.space_group_name_H-M   'P 1'
#
loop_
_entity.id
_entity.type
_entity.pdbx_description
1 polymer ?
#
loop_
_entity_poly.entity_id
_entity_poly.type
_entity_poly.pdbx_seq_one_letter_code
_entity_poly.pdbx_strand_id
1 'polypeptide(L)'
;MQEIIVHVGQNNDKTVALIENGKLIEKYEETDARKRLEGNIYIGRVENVLLGMQAAFVNIGEDKNTFIHIRDIIPKVSNETGNKNEELSKHNIKNYVRVGMPILVQVNRDSTNKKGARVSTHISLSGRFVVIMPNAEFITVSQKIENEKEAKRLKELVSKYIPENYGVIIRTASQGKSAKEIENDIKKVIEKWNKIKESYVNEKDNINFKPQLLYKNDGLISKILLDVIDNNVEKIWVNDKEEYNKILKYVQETNNDKKIKVELKEKDLITMYDLDDQLEQIKNRKIWLKCGGFITIDKTEALTAIDVNSGKYVGNKDLEQTVLKVNKEATIEIAKQLRLRDIGGIIIIDYIDMEKKESKEIIENTLKENLKKDRSKTQVIGFTPLNLLEMTRKQICSND
;
A
#
# COMPACT_ATOMS: atom_id res chain seq x y z
N MET A 1 -13.03 -5.50 -19.50
CA MET A 1 -11.68 -5.32 -20.05
C MET A 1 -10.94 -4.32 -19.18
N GLN A 2 -9.83 -4.75 -18.56
CA GLN A 2 -8.96 -3.85 -17.79
C GLN A 2 -7.65 -3.65 -18.54
N GLU A 3 -7.19 -2.42 -18.60
CA GLU A 3 -5.93 -2.02 -19.22
C GLU A 3 -5.11 -1.19 -18.22
N ILE A 4 -3.79 -1.33 -18.28
CA ILE A 4 -2.85 -0.52 -17.51
C ILE A 4 -2.12 0.40 -18.46
N ILE A 5 -2.06 1.68 -18.11
CA ILE A 5 -1.23 2.66 -18.80
C ILE A 5 -0.06 3.02 -17.88
N VAL A 6 1.14 2.88 -18.39
CA VAL A 6 2.37 3.36 -17.77
C VAL A 6 2.92 4.47 -18.62
N HIS A 7 2.79 5.70 -18.14
CA HIS A 7 3.24 6.91 -18.82
C HIS A 7 4.45 7.50 -18.08
N VAL A 8 5.52 7.73 -18.82
CA VAL A 8 6.72 8.45 -18.35
C VAL A 8 6.71 9.83 -18.99
N GLY A 9 6.62 10.86 -18.16
CA GLY A 9 6.64 12.25 -18.57
C GLY A 9 8.04 12.78 -18.87
N GLN A 10 8.13 14.03 -19.35
CA GLN A 10 9.40 14.67 -19.75
C GLN A 10 10.41 14.80 -18.62
N ASN A 11 9.95 14.94 -17.37
CA ASN A 11 10.80 15.03 -16.16
C ASN A 11 11.04 13.66 -15.52
N ASN A 12 10.84 12.57 -16.26
CA ASN A 12 10.88 11.21 -15.73
C ASN A 12 9.83 10.92 -14.63
N ASP A 13 8.81 11.77 -14.52
CA ASP A 13 7.64 11.51 -13.67
C ASP A 13 6.86 10.32 -14.25
N LYS A 14 6.48 9.39 -13.39
CA LYS A 14 5.80 8.18 -13.82
C LYS A 14 4.36 8.17 -13.35
N THR A 15 3.44 7.94 -14.28
CA THR A 15 2.03 7.76 -13.99
C THR A 15 1.62 6.34 -14.36
N VAL A 16 1.01 5.65 -13.41
CA VAL A 16 0.36 4.37 -13.67
C VAL A 16 -1.14 4.55 -13.50
N ALA A 17 -1.88 4.32 -14.57
CA ALA A 17 -3.34 4.42 -14.60
C ALA A 17 -3.95 3.04 -14.88
N LEU A 18 -4.92 2.64 -14.07
CA LEU A 18 -5.76 1.46 -14.32
C LEU A 18 -7.08 1.91 -14.91
N ILE A 19 -7.39 1.38 -16.09
CA ILE A 19 -8.58 1.70 -16.85
C ILE A 19 -9.48 0.48 -16.93
N GLU A 20 -10.75 0.66 -16.68
CA GLU A 20 -11.78 -0.37 -16.85
C GLU A 20 -12.89 0.16 -17.75
N ASN A 21 -13.09 -0.50 -18.89
CA ASN A 21 -14.09 -0.10 -19.89
C ASN A 21 -14.00 1.38 -20.28
N GLY A 22 -12.78 1.88 -20.55
CA GLY A 22 -12.49 3.27 -20.92
C GLY A 22 -12.58 4.29 -19.79
N LYS A 23 -12.78 3.86 -18.53
CA LYS A 23 -12.86 4.74 -17.37
C LYS A 23 -11.67 4.54 -16.45
N LEU A 24 -11.08 5.64 -15.99
CA LEU A 24 -10.04 5.65 -15.01
C LEU A 24 -10.59 5.21 -13.64
N ILE A 25 -10.01 4.15 -13.07
CA ILE A 25 -10.43 3.60 -11.78
C ILE A 25 -9.38 3.73 -10.68
N GLU A 26 -8.10 3.74 -11.05
CA GLU A 26 -6.99 3.96 -10.12
C GLU A 26 -5.90 4.75 -10.83
N LYS A 27 -5.25 5.65 -10.11
CA LYS A 27 -4.12 6.45 -10.59
C LYS A 27 -3.03 6.48 -9.52
N TYR A 28 -1.79 6.32 -9.95
CA TYR A 28 -0.61 6.39 -9.11
C TYR A 28 0.45 7.23 -9.80
N GLU A 29 1.09 8.11 -9.06
CA GLU A 29 2.13 9.00 -9.57
C GLU A 29 3.41 8.85 -8.75
N GLU A 30 4.53 8.86 -9.43
CA GLU A 30 5.87 8.94 -8.86
C GLU A 30 6.60 10.08 -9.54
N THR A 31 6.93 11.10 -8.78
CA THR A 31 7.72 12.24 -9.27
C THR A 31 9.20 12.01 -8.97
N ASP A 32 10.05 12.25 -9.96
CA ASP A 32 11.52 12.07 -9.82
C ASP A 32 12.15 13.09 -8.86
N ALA A 33 11.43 14.18 -8.58
CA ALA A 33 11.86 15.20 -7.62
C ALA A 33 11.97 14.69 -6.18
N ARG A 34 11.36 13.55 -5.85
CA ARG A 34 11.45 12.89 -4.54
C ARG A 34 12.02 11.49 -4.73
N LYS A 35 13.30 11.30 -4.38
CA LYS A 35 13.88 9.96 -4.26
C LYS A 35 13.02 9.14 -3.29
N ARG A 36 12.23 8.23 -3.80
CA ARG A 36 11.45 7.31 -2.97
C ARG A 36 12.39 6.29 -2.35
N LEU A 37 12.50 6.34 -1.03
CA LEU A 37 13.36 5.43 -0.27
C LEU A 37 12.56 4.25 0.29
N GLU A 38 11.22 4.35 0.38
CA GLU A 38 10.36 3.32 0.97
C GLU A 38 10.61 1.94 0.34
N GLY A 39 10.90 0.97 1.20
CA GLY A 39 11.20 -0.40 0.80
C GLY A 39 12.67 -0.67 0.51
N ASN A 40 13.51 0.35 0.32
CA ASN A 40 14.95 0.19 0.17
C ASN A 40 15.57 -0.34 1.46
N ILE A 41 16.63 -1.17 1.33
CA ILE A 41 17.35 -1.73 2.47
C ILE A 41 18.79 -1.22 2.44
N TYR A 42 19.24 -0.74 3.57
CA TYR A 42 20.55 -0.12 3.75
C TYR A 42 21.33 -0.81 4.88
N ILE A 43 22.66 -0.81 4.77
CA ILE A 43 23.51 -0.85 5.95
C ILE A 43 23.69 0.59 6.42
N GLY A 44 23.16 0.90 7.61
CA GLY A 44 23.25 2.23 8.22
C GLY A 44 24.23 2.24 9.38
N ARG A 45 24.62 3.46 9.83
CA ARG A 45 25.40 3.70 11.04
C ARG A 45 24.52 4.40 12.07
N VAL A 46 24.49 3.89 13.28
CA VAL A 46 23.80 4.56 14.40
C VAL A 46 24.58 5.82 14.77
N GLU A 47 23.99 7.00 14.60
CA GLU A 47 24.63 8.28 14.89
C GLU A 47 24.33 8.78 16.31
N ASN A 48 23.10 8.56 16.79
CA ASN A 48 22.69 9.01 18.10
C ASN A 48 21.61 8.09 18.70
N VAL A 49 21.61 7.92 20.02
CA VAL A 49 20.64 7.12 20.77
C VAL A 49 19.91 8.01 21.79
N LEU A 50 18.61 8.14 21.63
CA LEU A 50 17.72 8.98 22.42
C LEU A 50 16.96 8.13 23.46
N LEU A 51 17.50 8.06 24.67
CA LEU A 51 16.96 7.19 25.71
C LEU A 51 15.55 7.57 26.17
N GLY A 52 15.30 8.86 26.34
CA GLY A 52 13.97 9.36 26.73
C GLY A 52 12.87 9.04 25.73
N MET A 53 13.24 8.88 24.46
CA MET A 53 12.30 8.54 23.38
C MET A 53 12.35 7.06 22.98
N GLN A 54 13.22 6.27 23.59
CA GLN A 54 13.50 4.88 23.18
C GLN A 54 13.69 4.75 21.66
N ALA A 55 14.52 5.65 21.09
CA ALA A 55 14.72 5.78 19.64
C ALA A 55 16.20 6.05 19.32
N ALA A 56 16.57 5.90 18.06
CA ALA A 56 17.88 6.27 17.57
C ALA A 56 17.79 6.95 16.20
N PHE A 57 18.81 7.74 15.87
CA PHE A 57 19.05 8.25 14.53
C PHE A 57 20.08 7.37 13.82
N VAL A 58 19.76 7.03 12.57
CA VAL A 58 20.58 6.15 11.73
C VAL A 58 20.91 6.88 10.43
N ASN A 59 22.19 7.02 10.16
CA ASN A 59 22.70 7.49 8.88
C ASN A 59 22.67 6.33 7.89
N ILE A 60 21.99 6.51 6.77
CA ILE A 60 21.90 5.52 5.68
C ILE A 60 22.61 5.96 4.40
N GLY A 61 23.36 7.08 4.47
CA GLY A 61 24.05 7.67 3.32
C GLY A 61 23.20 8.68 2.53
N GLU A 62 22.03 9.05 3.02
CA GLU A 62 21.17 10.09 2.47
C GLU A 62 21.34 11.41 3.24
N ASP A 63 20.83 12.52 2.71
CA ASP A 63 21.04 13.87 3.26
C ASP A 63 20.58 14.05 4.70
N LYS A 64 19.54 13.31 5.11
CA LYS A 64 18.97 13.37 6.46
C LYS A 64 19.10 12.03 7.16
N ASN A 65 19.49 12.08 8.44
CA ASN A 65 19.44 10.89 9.28
C ASN A 65 18.01 10.35 9.39
N THR A 66 17.88 9.05 9.38
CA THR A 66 16.62 8.36 9.54
C THR A 66 16.32 8.09 11.00
N PHE A 67 15.06 7.87 11.32
CA PHE A 67 14.57 7.61 12.68
C PHE A 67 14.16 6.15 12.85
N ILE A 68 14.63 5.51 13.92
CA ILE A 68 14.21 4.16 14.32
C ILE A 68 13.76 4.18 15.78
N HIS A 69 12.59 3.60 16.06
CA HIS A 69 12.08 3.45 17.41
C HIS A 69 12.31 2.01 17.91
N ILE A 70 12.40 1.79 19.21
CA ILE A 70 12.63 0.46 19.80
C ILE A 70 11.64 -0.60 19.29
N ARG A 71 10.39 -0.21 19.05
CA ARG A 71 9.35 -1.10 18.45
C ARG A 71 9.71 -1.61 17.07
N ASP A 72 10.57 -0.89 16.35
CA ASP A 72 11.01 -1.24 14.99
C ASP A 72 12.31 -2.06 15.03
N ILE A 73 12.83 -2.39 16.23
CA ILE A 73 14.07 -3.16 16.43
C ILE A 73 13.78 -4.51 17.10
N ILE A 74 12.87 -4.55 18.07
CA ILE A 74 12.55 -5.78 18.82
C ILE A 74 11.91 -6.80 17.90
N PRO A 75 12.33 -8.08 17.91
CA PRO A 75 11.72 -9.13 17.12
C PRO A 75 10.19 -9.19 17.32
N LYS A 76 9.44 -9.29 16.24
CA LYS A 76 7.99 -9.52 16.31
C LYS A 76 7.73 -10.97 16.67
N VAL A 77 7.49 -11.25 17.93
CA VAL A 77 6.98 -12.55 18.38
C VAL A 77 5.47 -12.55 18.22
N SER A 78 4.92 -13.62 17.67
CA SER A 78 3.48 -13.81 17.40
C SER A 78 2.70 -14.16 18.67
N ASN A 79 2.72 -13.32 19.70
CA ASN A 79 1.84 -13.50 20.84
C ASN A 79 0.67 -12.49 20.75
N GLU A 80 -0.44 -12.97 20.25
CA GLU A 80 -1.69 -12.21 20.10
C GLU A 80 -2.38 -11.84 21.43
N THR A 81 -1.81 -12.20 22.59
CA THR A 81 -2.50 -12.14 23.89
C THR A 81 -1.83 -11.27 24.95
N GLY A 82 -0.71 -10.60 24.69
CA GLY A 82 -0.01 -9.74 25.64
C GLY A 82 -0.31 -8.25 25.48
N ASN A 83 -0.38 -7.54 26.61
CA ASN A 83 -0.49 -6.07 26.65
C ASN A 83 0.79 -5.46 26.06
N LYS A 84 0.75 -5.03 24.77
CA LYS A 84 1.91 -4.56 23.99
C LYS A 84 2.72 -3.45 24.68
N ASN A 85 2.12 -2.73 25.63
CA ASN A 85 2.77 -1.67 26.37
C ASN A 85 3.57 -2.19 27.59
N GLU A 86 3.18 -3.30 28.20
CA GLU A 86 3.90 -3.92 29.32
C GLU A 86 5.16 -4.67 28.86
N GLU A 87 5.12 -5.30 27.69
CA GLU A 87 6.32 -5.91 27.10
C GLU A 87 7.37 -4.86 26.72
N LEU A 88 6.94 -3.74 26.17
CA LEU A 88 7.84 -2.67 25.77
C LEU A 88 8.57 -2.02 26.95
N SER A 89 7.94 -1.94 28.13
CA SER A 89 8.57 -1.37 29.34
C SER A 89 9.78 -2.17 29.83
N LYS A 90 9.89 -3.46 29.45
CA LYS A 90 11.00 -4.35 29.81
C LYS A 90 12.23 -4.19 28.90
N HIS A 91 12.08 -3.49 27.75
CA HIS A 91 13.14 -3.32 26.78
C HIS A 91 13.72 -1.91 26.81
N ASN A 92 15.05 -1.81 26.74
CA ASN A 92 15.75 -0.55 26.63
C ASN A 92 16.55 -0.52 25.34
N ILE A 93 16.43 0.56 24.57
CA ILE A 93 17.09 0.70 23.27
C ILE A 93 18.61 0.51 23.35
N LYS A 94 19.24 0.87 24.47
CA LYS A 94 20.69 0.63 24.69
C LYS A 94 21.11 -0.84 24.58
N ASN A 95 20.19 -1.76 24.83
CA ASN A 95 20.48 -3.19 24.76
C ASN A 95 20.59 -3.68 23.30
N TYR A 96 20.10 -2.89 22.36
CA TYR A 96 19.98 -3.26 20.94
C TYR A 96 20.90 -2.47 20.03
N VAL A 97 21.14 -1.21 20.32
CA VAL A 97 21.93 -0.33 19.45
C VAL A 97 22.90 0.56 20.27
N ARG A 98 24.08 0.84 19.68
CA ARG A 98 25.11 1.72 20.20
C ARG A 98 25.56 2.69 19.11
N VAL A 99 25.98 3.88 19.49
CA VAL A 99 26.56 4.86 18.55
C VAL A 99 27.74 4.22 17.80
N GLY A 100 27.79 4.45 16.50
CA GLY A 100 28.81 3.87 15.59
C GLY A 100 28.49 2.46 15.07
N MET A 101 27.50 1.77 15.66
CA MET A 101 27.17 0.39 15.29
C MET A 101 26.56 0.32 13.88
N PRO A 102 27.03 -0.65 13.03
CA PRO A 102 26.34 -0.97 11.78
C PRO A 102 24.98 -1.64 12.06
N ILE A 103 23.96 -1.22 11.32
CA ILE A 103 22.61 -1.77 11.46
C ILE A 103 21.97 -1.97 10.08
N LEU A 104 21.37 -3.15 9.88
CA LEU A 104 20.60 -3.44 8.67
C LEU A 104 19.17 -2.89 8.85
N VAL A 105 18.79 -1.97 8.00
CA VAL A 105 17.48 -1.30 8.09
C VAL A 105 16.77 -1.22 6.75
N GLN A 106 15.45 -1.32 6.81
CA GLN A 106 14.55 -1.04 5.68
C GLN A 106 13.79 0.25 5.94
N VAL A 107 13.66 1.08 4.91
CA VAL A 107 12.84 2.29 4.99
C VAL A 107 11.36 1.91 4.94
N ASN A 108 10.63 2.25 6.00
CA ASN A 108 9.19 1.97 6.12
C ASN A 108 8.31 3.15 5.70
N ARG A 109 8.87 4.36 5.79
CA ARG A 109 8.19 5.60 5.39
C ARG A 109 9.24 6.61 4.93
N ASP A 110 8.95 7.27 3.82
CA ASP A 110 9.81 8.30 3.27
C ASP A 110 9.94 9.52 4.20
N SER A 111 10.99 10.30 3.97
CA SER A 111 11.19 11.59 4.63
C SER A 111 10.14 12.58 4.17
N THR A 112 9.73 13.47 5.07
CA THR A 112 8.94 14.64 4.74
C THR A 112 9.82 15.89 4.80
N ASN A 113 9.28 17.04 4.39
CA ASN A 113 10.03 18.30 4.45
C ASN A 113 10.56 18.60 5.88
N LYS A 114 9.82 18.17 6.92
CA LYS A 114 10.14 18.43 8.33
C LYS A 114 10.83 17.27 9.05
N LYS A 115 10.69 16.02 8.59
CA LYS A 115 11.16 14.81 9.32
C LYS A 115 11.96 13.90 8.40
N GLY A 116 13.03 13.29 8.94
CA GLY A 116 13.76 12.23 8.27
C GLY A 116 12.90 10.97 8.07
N ALA A 117 13.35 10.10 7.17
CA ALA A 117 12.66 8.85 6.90
C ALA A 117 12.61 7.95 8.16
N ARG A 118 11.58 7.10 8.26
CA ARG A 118 11.47 6.09 9.31
C ARG A 118 11.96 4.75 8.82
N VAL A 119 12.82 4.12 9.60
CA VAL A 119 13.40 2.80 9.27
C VAL A 119 13.07 1.76 10.33
N SER A 120 13.25 0.49 9.97
CA SER A 120 13.01 -0.68 10.82
C SER A 120 14.02 -1.78 10.52
N THR A 121 14.38 -2.57 11.52
CA THR A 121 15.10 -3.84 11.32
C THR A 121 14.19 -4.98 10.88
N HIS A 122 12.87 -4.77 10.92
CA HIS A 122 11.89 -5.74 10.42
C HIS A 122 11.84 -5.70 8.90
N ILE A 123 12.80 -6.39 8.28
CA ILE A 123 12.86 -6.48 6.82
C ILE A 123 11.64 -7.24 6.31
N SER A 124 11.03 -6.71 5.25
CA SER A 124 9.94 -7.39 4.53
C SER A 124 10.21 -7.35 3.03
N LEU A 125 10.21 -8.51 2.41
CA LEU A 125 10.44 -8.67 0.97
C LEU A 125 9.18 -9.23 0.32
N SER A 126 8.63 -8.48 -0.63
CA SER A 126 7.41 -8.85 -1.34
C SER A 126 7.75 -9.70 -2.57
N GLY A 127 7.12 -10.88 -2.64
CA GLY A 127 6.89 -11.63 -3.85
C GLY A 127 5.49 -11.36 -4.41
N ARG A 128 5.12 -12.09 -5.43
CA ARG A 128 3.77 -12.02 -6.01
C ARG A 128 2.72 -12.63 -5.08
N PHE A 129 3.02 -13.80 -4.51
CA PHE A 129 2.11 -14.61 -3.71
C PHE A 129 2.35 -14.51 -2.22
N VAL A 130 3.57 -14.17 -1.82
CA VAL A 130 3.97 -14.08 -0.41
C VAL A 130 4.73 -12.80 -0.10
N VAL A 131 4.64 -12.37 1.17
CA VAL A 131 5.59 -11.41 1.74
C VAL A 131 6.38 -12.16 2.79
N ILE A 132 7.71 -12.17 2.67
CA ILE A 132 8.60 -12.86 3.59
C ILE A 132 9.26 -11.85 4.52
N MET A 133 9.24 -12.15 5.81
CA MET A 133 9.85 -11.35 6.87
C MET A 133 10.91 -12.21 7.57
N PRO A 134 12.18 -12.05 7.23
CA PRO A 134 13.26 -12.74 7.94
C PRO A 134 13.31 -12.33 9.41
N ASN A 135 13.70 -13.26 10.29
CA ASN A 135 13.75 -13.06 11.74
C ASN A 135 12.36 -12.80 12.39
N ALA A 136 11.32 -13.41 11.85
CA ALA A 136 9.98 -13.43 12.41
C ALA A 136 9.45 -14.87 12.38
N GLU A 137 8.44 -15.18 13.19
CA GLU A 137 7.92 -16.55 13.32
C GLU A 137 6.40 -16.55 13.28
N PHE A 138 5.83 -16.47 12.08
CA PHE A 138 4.39 -16.58 11.88
C PHE A 138 4.04 -16.90 10.41
N ILE A 139 2.90 -17.56 10.19
CA ILE A 139 2.29 -17.71 8.87
C ILE A 139 0.86 -17.21 8.95
N THR A 140 0.59 -16.08 8.26
CA THR A 140 -0.74 -15.48 8.19
C THR A 140 -1.24 -15.43 6.75
N VAL A 141 -2.55 -15.45 6.58
CA VAL A 141 -3.21 -15.33 5.28
C VAL A 141 -3.90 -13.98 5.21
N SER A 142 -3.90 -13.36 4.05
CA SER A 142 -4.65 -12.13 3.79
C SER A 142 -6.11 -12.29 4.21
N GLN A 143 -6.63 -11.34 4.98
CA GLN A 143 -8.04 -11.30 5.41
C GLN A 143 -9.04 -11.25 4.24
N LYS A 144 -8.57 -10.92 3.02
CA LYS A 144 -9.38 -10.93 1.80
C LYS A 144 -9.63 -12.34 1.24
N ILE A 145 -8.96 -13.36 1.75
CA ILE A 145 -9.23 -14.77 1.42
C ILE A 145 -10.27 -15.27 2.42
N GLU A 146 -11.54 -15.12 2.08
CA GLU A 146 -12.68 -15.47 2.95
C GLU A 146 -12.91 -17.00 3.04
N ASN A 147 -12.40 -17.77 2.07
CA ASN A 147 -12.56 -19.22 2.04
C ASN A 147 -11.58 -19.90 3.02
N GLU A 148 -12.08 -20.37 4.15
CA GLU A 148 -11.28 -21.02 5.20
C GLU A 148 -10.54 -22.28 4.70
N LYS A 149 -11.13 -23.08 3.82
CA LYS A 149 -10.48 -24.28 3.26
C LYS A 149 -9.27 -23.90 2.43
N GLU A 150 -9.41 -22.85 1.61
CA GLU A 150 -8.31 -22.32 0.81
C GLU A 150 -7.21 -21.67 1.68
N ALA A 151 -7.60 -20.91 2.70
CA ALA A 151 -6.66 -20.34 3.65
C ALA A 151 -5.84 -21.43 4.37
N LYS A 152 -6.48 -22.53 4.79
CA LYS A 152 -5.80 -23.67 5.40
C LYS A 152 -4.86 -24.36 4.40
N ARG A 153 -5.33 -24.64 3.17
CA ARG A 153 -4.50 -25.21 2.11
C ARG A 153 -3.24 -24.40 1.86
N LEU A 154 -3.38 -23.08 1.75
CA LEU A 154 -2.27 -22.17 1.50
C LEU A 154 -1.28 -22.14 2.68
N LYS A 155 -1.75 -22.14 3.93
CA LYS A 155 -0.89 -22.22 5.12
C LYS A 155 -0.07 -23.51 5.14
N GLU A 156 -0.72 -24.67 4.94
CA GLU A 156 -0.07 -25.97 4.91
C GLU A 156 0.94 -26.09 3.75
N LEU A 157 0.65 -25.44 2.63
CA LEU A 157 1.54 -25.41 1.49
C LEU A 157 2.79 -24.58 1.79
N VAL A 158 2.61 -23.36 2.24
CA VAL A 158 3.70 -22.41 2.51
C VAL A 158 4.61 -22.93 3.62
N SER A 159 4.06 -23.53 4.68
CA SER A 159 4.85 -24.10 5.77
C SER A 159 5.86 -25.17 5.35
N LYS A 160 5.64 -25.85 4.20
CA LYS A 160 6.57 -26.85 3.67
C LYS A 160 7.82 -26.25 3.00
N TYR A 161 7.74 -25.01 2.56
CA TYR A 161 8.80 -24.38 1.77
C TYR A 161 9.51 -23.23 2.47
N ILE A 162 8.98 -22.79 3.62
CA ILE A 162 9.56 -21.71 4.42
C ILE A 162 10.50 -22.29 5.47
N PRO A 163 11.75 -21.78 5.58
CA PRO A 163 12.63 -22.14 6.69
C PRO A 163 12.07 -21.70 8.04
N GLU A 164 12.52 -22.35 9.11
CA GLU A 164 12.27 -21.89 10.47
C GLU A 164 12.76 -20.46 10.69
N ASN A 165 12.13 -19.71 11.59
CA ASN A 165 12.41 -18.29 11.88
C ASN A 165 12.11 -17.31 10.75
N TYR A 166 11.17 -17.65 9.85
CA TYR A 166 10.64 -16.72 8.85
C TYR A 166 9.16 -16.46 9.07
N GLY A 167 8.80 -15.18 9.11
CA GLY A 167 7.41 -14.74 9.04
C GLY A 167 6.94 -14.70 7.60
N VAL A 168 5.70 -15.14 7.34
CA VAL A 168 5.11 -15.09 6.01
C VAL A 168 3.69 -14.55 6.06
N ILE A 169 3.41 -13.62 5.16
CA ILE A 169 2.05 -13.17 4.87
C ILE A 169 1.69 -13.67 3.47
N ILE A 170 0.69 -14.55 3.41
CA ILE A 170 0.16 -15.07 2.15
C ILE A 170 -0.79 -14.05 1.55
N ARG A 171 -0.51 -13.63 0.31
CA ARG A 171 -1.27 -12.58 -0.37
C ARG A 171 -2.52 -13.14 -1.06
N THR A 172 -3.48 -12.27 -1.32
CA THR A 172 -4.74 -12.64 -2.03
C THR A 172 -4.46 -13.25 -3.42
N ALA A 173 -3.41 -12.81 -4.09
CA ALA A 173 -2.99 -13.35 -5.38
C ALA A 173 -2.61 -14.85 -5.37
N SER A 174 -2.40 -15.45 -4.19
CA SER A 174 -2.11 -16.89 -4.02
C SER A 174 -3.35 -17.76 -4.19
N GLN A 175 -4.54 -17.19 -4.11
CA GLN A 175 -5.80 -17.94 -4.18
C GLN A 175 -5.91 -18.71 -5.50
N GLY A 176 -6.18 -20.01 -5.41
CA GLY A 176 -6.29 -20.90 -6.57
C GLY A 176 -4.97 -21.24 -7.26
N LYS A 177 -3.83 -20.77 -6.75
CA LYS A 177 -2.52 -21.04 -7.35
C LYS A 177 -1.99 -22.42 -7.01
N SER A 178 -1.19 -22.95 -7.93
CA SER A 178 -0.55 -24.27 -7.77
C SER A 178 0.60 -24.20 -6.74
N ALA A 179 0.94 -25.37 -6.18
CA ALA A 179 2.06 -25.50 -5.25
C ALA A 179 3.38 -25.01 -5.87
N LYS A 180 3.62 -25.33 -7.14
CA LYS A 180 4.84 -24.99 -7.88
C LYS A 180 4.99 -23.49 -8.11
N GLU A 181 3.90 -22.76 -8.38
CA GLU A 181 3.92 -21.30 -8.53
C GLU A 181 4.31 -20.61 -7.23
N ILE A 182 3.71 -21.03 -6.11
CA ILE A 182 3.95 -20.46 -4.78
C ILE A 182 5.38 -20.80 -4.31
N GLU A 183 5.82 -22.05 -4.51
CA GLU A 183 7.20 -22.48 -4.21
C GLU A 183 8.23 -21.64 -4.96
N ASN A 184 8.04 -21.44 -6.26
CA ASN A 184 8.95 -20.63 -7.07
C ASN A 184 9.03 -19.18 -6.59
N ASP A 185 7.91 -18.58 -6.19
CA ASP A 185 7.88 -17.23 -5.64
C ASP A 185 8.65 -17.15 -4.32
N ILE A 186 8.41 -18.10 -3.42
CA ILE A 186 9.14 -18.22 -2.15
C ILE A 186 10.65 -18.32 -2.39
N LYS A 187 11.10 -19.20 -3.29
CA LYS A 187 12.51 -19.36 -3.61
C LYS A 187 13.14 -18.06 -4.11
N LYS A 188 12.49 -17.36 -5.04
CA LYS A 188 12.97 -16.07 -5.56
C LYS A 188 13.12 -15.02 -4.45
N VAL A 189 12.17 -14.94 -3.53
CA VAL A 189 12.23 -13.97 -2.43
C VAL A 189 13.35 -14.34 -1.43
N ILE A 190 13.53 -15.64 -1.12
CA ILE A 190 14.61 -16.11 -0.26
C ILE A 190 15.98 -15.85 -0.89
N GLU A 191 16.14 -16.07 -2.20
CA GLU A 191 17.37 -15.76 -2.92
C GLU A 191 17.71 -14.26 -2.86
N LYS A 192 16.70 -13.39 -3.03
CA LYS A 192 16.89 -11.94 -2.83
C LYS A 192 17.38 -11.63 -1.41
N TRP A 193 16.77 -12.23 -0.40
CA TRP A 193 17.19 -12.06 0.98
C TRP A 193 18.61 -12.52 1.24
N ASN A 194 18.98 -13.69 0.74
CA ASN A 194 20.33 -14.25 0.93
C ASN A 194 21.41 -13.32 0.35
N LYS A 195 21.19 -12.72 -0.82
CA LYS A 195 22.11 -11.73 -1.40
C LYS A 195 22.25 -10.48 -0.52
N ILE A 196 21.14 -9.96 0.03
CA ILE A 196 21.16 -8.81 0.93
C ILE A 196 21.91 -9.14 2.22
N LYS A 197 21.63 -10.32 2.80
CA LYS A 197 22.29 -10.81 4.01
C LYS A 197 23.80 -10.98 3.80
N GLU A 198 24.22 -11.58 2.70
CA GLU A 198 25.61 -11.74 2.33
C GLU A 198 26.33 -10.39 2.21
N SER A 199 25.73 -9.43 1.48
CA SER A 199 26.28 -8.08 1.36
C SER A 199 26.41 -7.38 2.72
N TYR A 200 25.42 -7.54 3.60
CA TYR A 200 25.47 -6.98 4.94
C TYR A 200 26.58 -7.62 5.80
N VAL A 201 26.71 -8.95 5.75
CA VAL A 201 27.72 -9.66 6.55
C VAL A 201 29.14 -9.25 6.11
N ASN A 202 29.38 -9.09 4.82
CA ASN A 202 30.67 -8.67 4.29
C ASN A 202 31.07 -7.25 4.72
N GLU A 203 30.09 -6.36 4.93
CA GLU A 203 30.36 -4.96 5.26
C GLU A 203 30.30 -4.65 6.77
N LYS A 204 29.49 -5.36 7.56
CA LYS A 204 29.25 -5.04 8.98
C LYS A 204 30.51 -5.09 9.86
N ASP A 205 31.49 -5.94 9.53
CA ASP A 205 32.71 -6.14 10.29
C ASP A 205 33.86 -5.22 9.80
N ASN A 206 33.61 -4.42 8.75
CA ASN A 206 34.55 -3.43 8.27
C ASN A 206 34.54 -2.20 9.16
N ILE A 207 35.63 -1.91 9.84
CA ILE A 207 35.77 -0.74 10.77
C ILE A 207 35.49 0.59 10.05
N ASN A 208 35.79 0.66 8.76
CA ASN A 208 35.61 1.85 7.93
C ASN A 208 34.39 1.77 7.02
N PHE A 209 33.40 0.92 7.35
CA PHE A 209 32.20 0.82 6.51
C PHE A 209 31.52 2.20 6.34
N LYS A 210 30.99 2.42 5.16
CA LYS A 210 30.15 3.61 4.88
C LYS A 210 28.70 3.18 4.76
N PRO A 211 27.77 3.95 5.30
CA PRO A 211 26.36 3.71 5.06
C PRO A 211 26.06 3.64 3.56
N GLN A 212 25.40 2.58 3.11
CA GLN A 212 25.13 2.36 1.69
C GLN A 212 23.87 1.53 1.44
N LEU A 213 23.33 1.69 0.24
CA LEU A 213 22.20 0.91 -0.26
C LEU A 213 22.63 -0.52 -0.55
N LEU A 214 21.96 -1.52 0.05
CA LEU A 214 22.16 -2.94 -0.22
C LEU A 214 21.09 -3.51 -1.17
N TYR A 215 19.87 -2.97 -1.10
CA TYR A 215 18.78 -3.38 -1.97
C TYR A 215 17.91 -2.17 -2.33
N LYS A 216 17.76 -1.94 -3.62
CA LYS A 216 16.83 -0.95 -4.15
C LYS A 216 15.49 -1.62 -4.41
N ASN A 217 14.43 -1.08 -3.82
CA ASN A 217 13.08 -1.55 -4.09
C ASN A 217 12.72 -1.32 -5.56
N ASP A 218 11.96 -2.25 -6.13
CA ASP A 218 11.65 -2.28 -7.57
C ASP A 218 10.79 -1.08 -8.08
N GLY A 219 10.56 -0.08 -7.22
CA GLY A 219 9.82 1.14 -7.55
C GLY A 219 8.30 0.98 -7.58
N LEU A 220 7.61 2.09 -7.84
CA LEU A 220 6.16 2.17 -7.82
C LEU A 220 5.51 1.26 -8.88
N ILE A 221 6.04 1.29 -10.11
CA ILE A 221 5.47 0.52 -11.23
C ILE A 221 5.47 -0.97 -10.91
N SER A 222 6.59 -1.52 -10.46
CA SER A 222 6.69 -2.94 -10.12
C SER A 222 5.78 -3.32 -8.96
N LYS A 223 5.68 -2.45 -7.93
CA LYS A 223 4.78 -2.65 -6.80
C LYS A 223 3.31 -2.68 -7.25
N ILE A 224 2.92 -1.74 -8.11
CA ILE A 224 1.56 -1.68 -8.65
C ILE A 224 1.29 -2.90 -9.54
N LEU A 225 2.22 -3.26 -10.41
CA LEU A 225 2.06 -4.42 -11.28
C LEU A 225 1.92 -5.72 -10.48
N LEU A 226 2.67 -5.89 -9.37
CA LEU A 226 2.50 -7.02 -8.45
C LEU A 226 1.07 -7.13 -7.91
N ASP A 227 0.42 -5.98 -7.66
CA ASP A 227 -0.90 -5.92 -7.06
C ASP A 227 -2.03 -5.87 -8.10
N VAL A 228 -1.77 -5.30 -9.28
CA VAL A 228 -2.77 -5.03 -10.32
C VAL A 228 -2.83 -6.12 -11.38
N ILE A 229 -1.71 -6.80 -11.68
CA ILE A 229 -1.70 -7.93 -12.63
C ILE A 229 -2.46 -9.10 -12.03
N ASP A 230 -3.77 -9.04 -12.17
CA ASP A 230 -4.69 -10.13 -11.89
C ASP A 230 -5.24 -10.74 -13.19
N ASN A 231 -6.23 -11.63 -13.04
CA ASN A 231 -6.83 -12.32 -14.17
C ASN A 231 -7.66 -11.42 -15.11
N ASN A 232 -7.85 -10.13 -14.80
CA ASN A 232 -8.73 -9.20 -15.51
C ASN A 232 -7.96 -8.24 -16.43
N VAL A 233 -6.62 -8.11 -16.23
CA VAL A 233 -5.77 -7.25 -17.05
C VAL A 233 -5.44 -7.95 -18.37
N GLU A 234 -5.73 -7.29 -19.48
CA GLU A 234 -5.51 -7.82 -20.82
C GLU A 234 -4.33 -7.16 -21.52
N LYS A 235 -4.12 -5.86 -21.25
CA LYS A 235 -3.08 -5.07 -21.90
C LYS A 235 -2.38 -4.13 -20.94
N ILE A 236 -1.09 -3.88 -21.22
CA ILE A 236 -0.27 -2.86 -20.59
C ILE A 236 0.33 -2.00 -21.69
N TRP A 237 0.03 -0.71 -21.66
CA TRP A 237 0.55 0.28 -22.56
C TRP A 237 1.70 1.04 -21.90
N VAL A 238 2.81 1.21 -22.59
CA VAL A 238 4.00 1.90 -22.07
C VAL A 238 4.51 2.85 -23.13
N ASN A 239 4.88 4.08 -22.76
CA ASN A 239 5.44 5.06 -23.70
C ASN A 239 6.97 5.16 -23.64
N ASP A 240 7.62 4.53 -22.66
CA ASP A 240 9.07 4.53 -22.47
C ASP A 240 9.69 3.16 -22.73
N LYS A 241 10.81 3.12 -23.45
CA LYS A 241 11.46 1.88 -23.89
C LYS A 241 12.15 1.12 -22.75
N GLU A 242 12.70 1.83 -21.76
CA GLU A 242 13.34 1.18 -20.61
C GLU A 242 12.31 0.52 -19.71
N GLU A 243 11.23 1.26 -19.39
CA GLU A 243 10.13 0.72 -18.59
C GLU A 243 9.40 -0.40 -19.34
N TYR A 244 9.22 -0.30 -20.66
CA TYR A 244 8.68 -1.39 -21.47
C TYR A 244 9.49 -2.69 -21.31
N ASN A 245 10.81 -2.62 -21.42
CA ASN A 245 11.67 -3.80 -21.28
C ASN A 245 11.60 -4.41 -19.87
N LYS A 246 11.56 -3.56 -18.83
CA LYS A 246 11.41 -4.00 -17.44
C LYS A 246 10.05 -4.69 -17.22
N ILE A 247 8.98 -4.09 -17.71
CA ILE A 247 7.61 -4.62 -17.58
C ILE A 247 7.46 -5.91 -18.37
N LEU A 248 7.98 -5.96 -19.60
CA LEU A 248 7.93 -7.17 -20.44
C LEU A 248 8.62 -8.34 -19.74
N LYS A 249 9.85 -8.12 -19.23
CA LYS A 249 10.57 -9.12 -18.46
C LYS A 249 9.80 -9.58 -17.23
N TYR A 250 9.23 -8.63 -16.49
CA TYR A 250 8.43 -8.91 -15.31
C TYR A 250 7.20 -9.77 -15.64
N VAL A 251 6.45 -9.42 -16.69
CA VAL A 251 5.27 -10.16 -17.13
C VAL A 251 5.63 -11.58 -17.60
N GLN A 252 6.73 -11.73 -18.33
CA GLN A 252 7.23 -13.04 -18.77
C GLN A 252 7.64 -13.95 -17.60
N GLU A 253 8.26 -13.39 -16.57
CA GLU A 253 8.70 -14.14 -15.38
C GLU A 253 7.55 -14.52 -14.44
N THR A 254 6.47 -13.73 -14.44
CA THR A 254 5.40 -13.86 -13.44
C THR A 254 4.10 -14.45 -13.98
N ASN A 255 3.89 -14.48 -15.29
CA ASN A 255 2.58 -14.79 -15.89
C ASN A 255 2.68 -15.91 -16.93
N ASN A 256 2.83 -17.17 -16.47
CA ASN A 256 2.92 -18.32 -17.35
C ASN A 256 1.58 -18.69 -18.02
N ASP A 257 0.43 -18.29 -17.46
CA ASP A 257 -0.89 -18.81 -17.86
C ASP A 257 -1.74 -17.83 -18.69
N LYS A 258 -1.47 -16.53 -18.68
CA LYS A 258 -2.16 -15.54 -19.52
C LYS A 258 -1.18 -14.66 -20.28
N LYS A 259 -1.37 -14.57 -21.58
CA LYS A 259 -0.64 -13.63 -22.44
C LYS A 259 -1.16 -12.21 -22.25
N ILE A 260 -0.72 -11.52 -21.19
CA ILE A 260 -0.92 -10.08 -21.12
C ILE A 260 -0.09 -9.44 -22.24
N LYS A 261 -0.73 -8.65 -23.07
CA LYS A 261 -0.04 -7.94 -24.15
C LYS A 261 0.61 -6.68 -23.58
N VAL A 262 1.93 -6.60 -23.64
CA VAL A 262 2.67 -5.37 -23.33
C VAL A 262 2.99 -4.69 -24.66
N GLU A 263 2.54 -3.47 -24.85
CA GLU A 263 2.73 -2.72 -26.09
C GLU A 263 3.43 -1.39 -25.82
N LEU A 264 4.49 -1.12 -26.59
CA LEU A 264 5.21 0.15 -26.60
C LEU A 264 4.52 1.13 -27.56
N LYS A 265 4.19 2.31 -27.08
CA LYS A 265 3.70 3.42 -27.91
C LYS A 265 4.41 4.70 -27.49
N GLU A 266 5.35 5.13 -28.31
CA GLU A 266 6.14 6.36 -28.10
C GLU A 266 5.29 7.63 -28.35
N LYS A 267 4.13 7.71 -27.71
CA LYS A 267 3.20 8.85 -27.77
C LYS A 267 2.71 9.16 -26.36
N ASP A 268 2.17 10.33 -26.18
CA ASP A 268 1.48 10.68 -24.95
C ASP A 268 0.24 9.79 -24.78
N LEU A 269 0.34 8.82 -23.87
CA LEU A 269 -0.74 7.89 -23.60
C LEU A 269 -1.90 8.54 -22.86
N ILE A 270 -1.66 9.61 -22.11
CA ILE A 270 -2.69 10.34 -21.37
C ILE A 270 -3.67 10.96 -22.35
N THR A 271 -3.14 11.75 -23.31
CA THR A 271 -3.95 12.39 -24.36
C THR A 271 -4.57 11.34 -25.30
N MET A 272 -3.83 10.28 -25.64
CA MET A 272 -4.32 9.25 -26.56
C MET A 272 -5.54 8.48 -26.04
N TYR A 273 -5.66 8.33 -24.71
CA TYR A 273 -6.76 7.65 -24.04
C TYR A 273 -7.81 8.60 -23.47
N ASP A 274 -7.74 9.89 -23.84
CA ASP A 274 -8.68 10.92 -23.41
C ASP A 274 -8.80 10.99 -21.86
N LEU A 275 -7.64 10.85 -21.20
CA LEU A 275 -7.57 10.82 -19.74
C LEU A 275 -7.43 12.21 -19.14
N ASP A 276 -7.07 13.23 -19.93
CA ASP A 276 -6.84 14.61 -19.45
C ASP A 276 -8.04 15.13 -18.68
N ASP A 277 -9.25 15.03 -19.25
CA ASP A 277 -10.49 15.45 -18.58
C ASP A 277 -10.78 14.62 -17.33
N GLN A 278 -10.52 13.31 -17.36
CA GLN A 278 -10.72 12.44 -16.19
C GLN A 278 -9.72 12.76 -15.08
N LEU A 279 -8.48 13.10 -15.43
CA LEU A 279 -7.42 13.50 -14.50
C LEU A 279 -7.71 14.90 -13.91
N GLU A 280 -8.29 15.82 -14.68
CA GLU A 280 -8.73 17.10 -14.14
C GLU A 280 -9.90 16.96 -13.18
N GLN A 281 -10.88 16.10 -13.48
CA GLN A 281 -12.02 15.84 -12.60
C GLN A 281 -11.60 15.28 -11.24
N ILE A 282 -10.47 14.55 -11.16
CA ILE A 282 -9.91 14.08 -9.88
C ILE A 282 -9.51 15.24 -8.95
N LYS A 283 -9.15 16.40 -9.50
CA LYS A 283 -8.75 17.57 -8.72
C LYS A 283 -9.94 18.33 -8.13
N ASN A 284 -11.15 18.09 -8.64
CA ASN A 284 -12.33 18.82 -8.23
C ASN A 284 -12.69 18.48 -6.77
N ARG A 285 -12.84 19.51 -5.94
CA ARG A 285 -13.31 19.36 -4.56
C ARG A 285 -14.72 18.79 -4.51
N LYS A 286 -15.59 19.18 -5.45
CA LYS A 286 -17.02 18.82 -5.51
C LYS A 286 -17.28 17.80 -6.61
N ILE A 287 -17.99 16.72 -6.28
CA ILE A 287 -18.35 15.64 -7.19
C ILE A 287 -19.87 15.48 -7.19
N TRP A 288 -20.49 15.64 -8.36
CA TRP A 288 -21.92 15.47 -8.54
C TRP A 288 -22.29 13.98 -8.62
N LEU A 289 -23.40 13.64 -7.95
CA LEU A 289 -24.02 12.33 -7.99
C LEU A 289 -25.09 12.27 -9.09
N LYS A 290 -25.41 11.08 -9.58
CA LYS A 290 -26.44 10.89 -10.61
C LYS A 290 -27.82 11.32 -10.16
N CYS A 291 -28.13 11.14 -8.86
CA CYS A 291 -29.39 11.58 -8.29
C CYS A 291 -29.54 13.11 -8.22
N GLY A 292 -28.47 13.88 -8.44
CA GLY A 292 -28.47 15.35 -8.32
C GLY A 292 -27.96 15.85 -6.96
N GLY A 293 -27.57 14.96 -6.06
CA GLY A 293 -26.78 15.29 -4.88
C GLY A 293 -25.32 15.51 -5.25
N PHE A 294 -24.47 15.77 -4.26
CA PHE A 294 -23.02 15.90 -4.45
C PHE A 294 -22.27 15.58 -3.18
N ILE A 295 -20.99 15.22 -3.34
CA ILE A 295 -20.04 15.10 -2.24
C ILE A 295 -18.98 16.18 -2.36
N THR A 296 -18.42 16.62 -1.23
CA THR A 296 -17.22 17.43 -1.18
C THR A 296 -16.12 16.70 -0.44
N ILE A 297 -14.88 16.80 -0.92
CA ILE A 297 -13.72 16.12 -0.33
C ILE A 297 -12.69 17.18 0.05
N ASP A 298 -12.39 17.29 1.34
CA ASP A 298 -11.44 18.24 1.89
C ASP A 298 -10.31 17.51 2.62
N LYS A 299 -9.10 17.61 2.09
CA LYS A 299 -7.90 17.06 2.71
C LYS A 299 -7.27 18.11 3.62
N THR A 300 -7.13 17.76 4.91
CA THR A 300 -6.38 18.56 5.88
C THR A 300 -5.03 17.89 6.23
N GLU A 301 -4.22 18.51 7.08
CA GLU A 301 -2.95 17.92 7.55
C GLU A 301 -3.19 16.61 8.35
N ALA A 302 -4.29 16.50 9.10
CA ALA A 302 -4.54 15.40 10.02
C ALA A 302 -5.49 14.32 9.48
N LEU A 303 -6.46 14.69 8.65
CA LEU A 303 -7.52 13.80 8.18
C LEU A 303 -8.14 14.32 6.86
N THR A 304 -8.91 13.46 6.22
CA THR A 304 -9.77 13.86 5.10
C THR A 304 -11.22 13.91 5.57
N ALA A 305 -11.88 15.03 5.37
CA ALA A 305 -13.30 15.20 5.61
C ALA A 305 -14.07 15.07 4.28
N ILE A 306 -15.17 14.32 4.31
CA ILE A 306 -16.08 14.15 3.17
C ILE A 306 -17.48 14.50 3.62
N ASP A 307 -18.11 15.43 2.93
CA ASP A 307 -19.47 15.91 3.24
C ASP A 307 -20.42 15.52 2.10
N VAL A 308 -21.61 15.05 2.46
CA VAL A 308 -22.65 14.58 1.52
C VAL A 308 -23.84 15.53 1.54
N ASN A 309 -24.19 16.04 0.37
CA ASN A 309 -25.29 16.99 0.20
C ASN A 309 -26.35 16.46 -0.76
N SER A 310 -27.64 16.72 -0.44
CA SER A 310 -28.77 16.34 -1.30
C SER A 310 -28.85 17.17 -2.60
N GLY A 311 -28.23 18.36 -2.61
CA GLY A 311 -28.20 19.23 -3.78
C GLY A 311 -29.62 19.62 -4.25
N LYS A 312 -29.91 19.31 -5.51
CA LYS A 312 -31.22 19.56 -6.14
C LYS A 312 -32.21 18.38 -6.00
N TYR A 313 -31.82 17.31 -5.35
CA TYR A 313 -32.68 16.14 -5.22
C TYR A 313 -33.74 16.34 -4.17
N VAL A 314 -34.98 16.50 -4.60
CA VAL A 314 -36.13 16.80 -3.75
C VAL A 314 -36.84 15.52 -3.25
N GLY A 315 -36.53 14.36 -3.87
CA GLY A 315 -37.07 13.05 -3.47
C GLY A 315 -38.54 12.86 -3.71
N ASN A 316 -39.03 11.71 -3.25
CA ASN A 316 -40.46 11.34 -3.24
C ASN A 316 -41.04 11.48 -1.81
N LYS A 317 -42.24 11.00 -1.57
CA LYS A 317 -43.05 11.19 -0.35
C LYS A 317 -42.42 10.78 1.00
N ASP A 318 -41.34 10.00 1.02
CA ASP A 318 -40.63 9.52 2.24
C ASP A 318 -39.22 10.15 2.31
N LEU A 319 -39.04 11.01 3.32
CA LEU A 319 -37.76 11.71 3.54
C LEU A 319 -36.61 10.74 3.83
N GLU A 320 -36.84 9.75 4.71
CA GLU A 320 -35.81 8.77 5.09
C GLU A 320 -35.33 7.94 3.88
N GLN A 321 -36.26 7.50 3.02
CA GLN A 321 -35.90 6.77 1.80
C GLN A 321 -35.15 7.66 0.79
N THR A 322 -35.49 8.94 0.74
CA THR A 322 -34.81 9.93 -0.10
C THR A 322 -33.39 10.13 0.35
N VAL A 323 -33.18 10.34 1.65
CA VAL A 323 -31.86 10.49 2.27
C VAL A 323 -31.02 9.21 2.08
N LEU A 324 -31.60 8.05 2.38
CA LEU A 324 -30.91 6.77 2.21
C LEU A 324 -30.44 6.55 0.77
N LYS A 325 -31.25 6.95 -0.23
CA LYS A 325 -30.86 6.81 -1.63
C LYS A 325 -29.67 7.70 -1.98
N VAL A 326 -29.67 8.97 -1.56
CA VAL A 326 -28.55 9.89 -1.78
C VAL A 326 -27.29 9.39 -1.08
N ASN A 327 -27.40 9.03 0.20
CA ASN A 327 -26.28 8.53 0.99
C ASN A 327 -25.69 7.23 0.40
N LYS A 328 -26.54 6.31 -0.09
CA LYS A 328 -26.08 5.09 -0.73
C LYS A 328 -25.31 5.36 -2.03
N GLU A 329 -25.80 6.29 -2.87
CA GLU A 329 -25.09 6.68 -4.08
C GLU A 329 -23.77 7.39 -3.74
N ALA A 330 -23.80 8.30 -2.75
CA ALA A 330 -22.60 8.95 -2.22
C ALA A 330 -21.57 7.93 -1.72
N THR A 331 -21.99 6.92 -0.97
CA THR A 331 -21.11 5.85 -0.45
C THR A 331 -20.36 5.12 -1.55
N ILE A 332 -21.04 4.78 -2.64
CA ILE A 332 -20.43 4.12 -3.80
C ILE A 332 -19.40 5.04 -4.47
N GLU A 333 -19.76 6.32 -4.65
CA GLU A 333 -18.85 7.29 -5.26
C GLU A 333 -17.66 7.60 -4.32
N ILE A 334 -17.87 7.72 -3.01
CA ILE A 334 -16.78 7.90 -2.03
C ILE A 334 -15.77 6.75 -2.13
N ALA A 335 -16.21 5.50 -2.08
CA ALA A 335 -15.31 4.35 -2.20
C ALA A 335 -14.50 4.37 -3.52
N LYS A 336 -15.09 4.84 -4.62
CA LYS A 336 -14.41 5.05 -5.89
C LYS A 336 -13.39 6.18 -5.82
N GLN A 337 -13.75 7.34 -5.24
CA GLN A 337 -12.87 8.51 -5.12
C GLN A 337 -11.69 8.25 -4.19
N LEU A 338 -11.86 7.47 -3.13
CA LEU A 338 -10.77 7.06 -2.25
C LEU A 338 -9.67 6.30 -3.01
N ARG A 339 -10.06 5.41 -3.93
CA ARG A 339 -9.10 4.67 -4.78
C ARG A 339 -8.50 5.57 -5.85
N LEU A 340 -9.35 6.33 -6.54
CA LEU A 340 -8.96 7.13 -7.69
C LEU A 340 -7.96 8.23 -7.32
N ARG A 341 -8.10 8.81 -6.12
CA ARG A 341 -7.24 9.88 -5.57
C ARG A 341 -6.16 9.37 -4.64
N ASP A 342 -6.11 8.07 -4.40
CA ASP A 342 -5.25 7.42 -3.38
C ASP A 342 -5.32 8.13 -2.02
N ILE A 343 -6.55 8.48 -1.58
CA ILE A 343 -6.76 9.13 -0.28
C ILE A 343 -6.47 8.12 0.83
N GLY A 344 -5.62 8.51 1.78
CA GLY A 344 -5.23 7.68 2.92
C GLY A 344 -5.20 8.44 4.23
N GLY A 345 -4.97 7.72 5.32
CA GLY A 345 -5.01 8.25 6.68
C GLY A 345 -6.37 8.07 7.33
N ILE A 346 -6.73 9.00 8.23
CA ILE A 346 -8.05 9.06 8.87
C ILE A 346 -9.02 9.75 7.91
N ILE A 347 -10.20 9.18 7.75
CA ILE A 347 -11.25 9.68 6.87
C ILE A 347 -12.54 9.76 7.68
N ILE A 348 -13.17 10.93 7.69
CA ILE A 348 -14.44 11.19 8.33
C ILE A 348 -15.45 11.53 7.24
N ILE A 349 -16.60 10.86 7.28
CA ILE A 349 -17.67 11.07 6.31
C ILE A 349 -18.90 11.58 7.06
N ASP A 350 -19.36 12.76 6.65
CA ASP A 350 -20.58 13.40 7.13
C ASP A 350 -21.72 13.10 6.14
N TYR A 351 -22.55 12.15 6.50
CA TYR A 351 -23.71 11.75 5.71
C TYR A 351 -24.91 12.62 6.06
N ILE A 352 -25.85 12.76 5.12
CA ILE A 352 -27.14 13.39 5.44
C ILE A 352 -27.80 12.57 6.57
N ASP A 353 -28.31 13.27 7.59
CA ASP A 353 -28.86 12.65 8.78
C ASP A 353 -29.89 11.55 8.48
N MET A 354 -29.71 10.40 9.12
CA MET A 354 -30.60 9.24 9.07
C MET A 354 -31.09 8.93 10.48
N GLU A 355 -32.40 8.86 10.64
CA GLU A 355 -33.02 8.58 11.93
C GLU A 355 -32.98 7.09 12.27
N LYS A 356 -33.16 6.22 11.25
CA LYS A 356 -33.24 4.77 11.43
C LYS A 356 -31.88 4.12 11.54
N LYS A 357 -31.71 3.25 12.54
CA LYS A 357 -30.48 2.46 12.70
C LYS A 357 -30.22 1.54 11.50
N GLU A 358 -31.26 0.97 10.93
CA GLU A 358 -31.20 0.11 9.75
C GLU A 358 -30.62 0.85 8.54
N SER A 359 -30.97 2.14 8.37
CA SER A 359 -30.41 2.98 7.30
C SER A 359 -28.88 3.13 7.45
N LYS A 360 -28.41 3.37 8.67
CA LYS A 360 -26.96 3.47 8.97
C LYS A 360 -26.23 2.14 8.72
N GLU A 361 -26.81 1.01 9.11
CA GLU A 361 -26.27 -0.31 8.86
C GLU A 361 -26.19 -0.61 7.35
N ILE A 362 -27.18 -0.20 6.57
CA ILE A 362 -27.16 -0.33 5.09
C ILE A 362 -26.00 0.48 4.51
N ILE A 363 -25.75 1.70 4.97
CA ILE A 363 -24.65 2.54 4.49
C ILE A 363 -23.30 1.93 4.85
N GLU A 364 -23.10 1.50 6.10
CA GLU A 364 -21.86 0.82 6.50
C GLU A 364 -21.58 -0.42 5.67
N ASN A 365 -22.58 -1.26 5.46
CA ASN A 365 -22.45 -2.47 4.66
C ASN A 365 -22.16 -2.13 3.19
N THR A 366 -22.84 -1.12 2.63
CA THR A 366 -22.59 -0.64 1.27
C THR A 366 -21.16 -0.15 1.13
N LEU A 367 -20.62 0.58 2.12
CA LEU A 367 -19.24 1.04 2.12
C LEU A 367 -18.26 -0.15 2.18
N LYS A 368 -18.45 -1.06 3.14
CA LYS A 368 -17.61 -2.26 3.31
C LYS A 368 -17.55 -3.09 2.02
N GLU A 369 -18.70 -3.31 1.37
CA GLU A 369 -18.77 -4.06 0.10
C GLU A 369 -18.00 -3.37 -1.04
N ASN A 370 -18.13 -2.05 -1.19
CA ASN A 370 -17.40 -1.32 -2.24
C ASN A 370 -15.91 -1.21 -1.95
N LEU A 371 -15.50 -1.18 -0.68
CA LEU A 371 -14.09 -1.21 -0.27
C LEU A 371 -13.41 -2.58 -0.47
N LYS A 372 -14.15 -3.68 -0.64
CA LYS A 372 -13.57 -4.99 -1.03
C LYS A 372 -12.80 -4.92 -2.36
N LYS A 373 -13.20 -4.01 -3.25
CA LYS A 373 -12.52 -3.75 -4.53
C LYS A 373 -11.23 -2.93 -4.36
N ASP A 374 -11.01 -2.31 -3.20
CA ASP A 374 -9.82 -1.53 -2.93
C ASP A 374 -8.64 -2.44 -2.60
N ARG A 375 -7.50 -2.21 -3.23
CA ARG A 375 -6.26 -2.97 -2.98
C ARG A 375 -5.63 -2.60 -1.66
N SER A 376 -5.90 -1.38 -1.21
CA SER A 376 -5.35 -0.86 0.04
C SER A 376 -6.03 -1.48 1.26
N LYS A 377 -5.32 -1.47 2.39
CA LYS A 377 -5.92 -1.87 3.66
C LYS A 377 -6.86 -0.76 4.12
N THR A 378 -8.15 -1.09 4.25
CA THR A 378 -9.19 -0.22 4.77
C THR A 378 -9.77 -0.79 6.06
N GLN A 379 -10.21 0.08 6.95
CA GLN A 379 -10.91 -0.31 8.16
C GLN A 379 -12.04 0.68 8.42
N VAL A 380 -13.27 0.23 8.34
CA VAL A 380 -14.46 0.99 8.72
C VAL A 380 -14.68 0.78 10.20
N ILE A 381 -14.68 1.86 10.98
CA ILE A 381 -14.90 1.83 12.44
C ILE A 381 -16.40 1.82 12.72
N GLY A 382 -17.15 2.71 12.07
CA GLY A 382 -18.61 2.85 12.20
C GLY A 382 -19.03 4.30 12.42
N PHE A 383 -20.32 4.49 12.73
CA PHE A 383 -20.87 5.80 13.06
C PHE A 383 -20.54 6.21 14.49
N THR A 384 -20.12 7.46 14.65
CA THR A 384 -19.92 8.10 15.96
C THR A 384 -21.23 8.55 16.57
N PRO A 385 -21.25 8.95 17.86
CA PRO A 385 -22.40 9.61 18.47
C PRO A 385 -22.84 10.91 17.78
N LEU A 386 -21.94 11.55 17.02
CA LEU A 386 -22.24 12.75 16.21
C LEU A 386 -22.74 12.41 14.80
N ASN A 387 -23.10 11.16 14.51
CA ASN A 387 -23.53 10.67 13.19
C ASN A 387 -22.46 10.74 12.09
N LEU A 388 -21.18 10.95 12.43
CA LEU A 388 -20.07 10.91 11.48
C LEU A 388 -19.61 9.47 11.30
N LEU A 389 -19.35 9.02 10.07
CA LEU A 389 -18.77 7.71 9.83
C LEU A 389 -17.23 7.82 9.81
N GLU A 390 -16.59 7.02 10.65
CA GLU A 390 -15.12 6.95 10.75
C GLU A 390 -14.55 5.74 10.01
N MET A 391 -13.49 5.98 9.26
CA MET A 391 -12.71 4.92 8.65
C MET A 391 -11.23 5.29 8.52
N THR A 392 -10.40 4.28 8.29
CA THR A 392 -9.01 4.48 7.90
C THR A 392 -8.69 3.76 6.61
N ARG A 393 -7.78 4.32 5.82
CA ARG A 393 -7.24 3.71 4.60
C ARG A 393 -5.73 3.90 4.53
N LYS A 394 -4.99 2.85 4.16
CA LYS A 394 -3.55 2.98 3.93
C LYS A 394 -3.34 3.58 2.55
N GLN A 395 -2.62 4.70 2.44
CA GLN A 395 -2.20 5.27 1.17
C GLN A 395 -1.18 4.35 0.48
N ILE A 396 -1.25 4.22 -0.85
CA ILE A 396 -0.33 3.38 -1.63
C ILE A 396 0.90 4.18 -2.06
N CYS A 397 0.67 5.44 -2.49
CA CYS A 397 1.72 6.39 -2.82
C CYS A 397 1.69 7.54 -1.82
N SER A 398 2.78 7.81 -1.11
CA SER A 398 2.87 9.04 -0.32
C SER A 398 3.12 10.22 -1.25
N ASN A 399 2.10 11.04 -1.46
CA ASN A 399 2.16 12.30 -2.21
C ASN A 399 2.16 13.49 -1.23
N ASP A 400 3.00 13.46 -0.18
CA ASP A 400 3.15 14.60 0.74
C ASP A 400 4.39 15.44 0.40
#